data_ad6762ea2b2e77aa922300da811eb0e9
#
_entry.id   ad6762ea2b2e77aa922300da811eb0e9
#
_cell.length_a   1.000
_cell.length_b   1.000
_cell.length_c   1.000
_cell.angle_alpha   90.00
_cell.angle_beta   90.00
_cell.angle_gamma   90.00
#
_symmetry.space_group_name_H-M   'P 1'
#
loop_
_entity.id
_entity.type
_entity.pdbx_description
1 polymer ?
#
loop_
_entity_poly.entity_id
_entity_poly.type
_entity_poly.pdbx_seq_one_letter_code
_entity_poly.pdbx_strand_id
1 'polypeptide(L)'
;MILAVSCSMTDYKPESISKYQAGKIETVLIGTILQLEYVIIEGDRDLGASAGAAVGADLGSDNDKAPVAAGVIGALIGSAVGAEIGSKVNEKRAIELTIELDNGKFISIVQEVSEKYSFFEGQKVKIVKSNYRSRVQPFN
;
A
#
# COMPACT_ATOMS: atom_id res chain seq x y z
N MET A 1 10.43 -9.13 27.77
CA MET A 1 10.12 -7.78 27.24
C MET A 1 9.82 -7.95 25.74
N ILE A 2 8.54 -7.97 25.37
CA ILE A 2 8.12 -8.18 23.98
C ILE A 2 8.09 -6.81 23.33
N LEU A 3 9.04 -6.55 22.44
CA LEU A 3 9.01 -5.38 21.57
C LEU A 3 7.96 -5.65 20.48
N ALA A 4 6.75 -5.13 20.68
CA ALA A 4 5.76 -5.04 19.61
C ALA A 4 6.26 -4.03 18.56
N VAL A 5 6.88 -4.52 17.49
CA VAL A 5 7.13 -3.72 16.29
C VAL A 5 5.77 -3.45 15.67
N SER A 6 5.23 -2.28 15.95
CA SER A 6 4.04 -1.77 15.27
C SER A 6 4.44 -1.43 13.83
N CYS A 7 4.26 -2.40 12.92
CA CYS A 7 4.31 -2.10 11.49
C CYS A 7 3.21 -1.10 11.18
N SER A 8 3.60 0.13 10.91
CA SER A 8 2.71 1.16 10.40
C SER A 8 2.35 0.78 8.95
N MET A 9 1.27 0.05 8.78
CA MET A 9 0.71 -0.19 7.45
C MET A 9 0.33 1.16 6.85
N THR A 10 0.91 1.48 5.71
CA THR A 10 0.54 2.69 4.96
C THR A 10 -0.90 2.52 4.49
N ASP A 11 -1.79 3.34 5.00
CA ASP A 11 -3.21 3.34 4.66
C ASP A 11 -3.45 4.35 3.53
N TYR A 12 -3.98 3.87 2.40
CA TYR A 12 -4.29 4.67 1.21
C TYR A 12 -5.77 5.03 1.11
N LYS A 13 -6.54 4.86 2.18
CA LYS A 13 -7.94 5.27 2.23
C LYS A 13 -8.06 6.79 2.21
N PRO A 14 -8.99 7.35 1.42
CA PRO A 14 -9.12 8.80 1.27
C PRO A 14 -9.60 9.53 2.53
N GLU A 15 -10.23 8.84 3.45
CA GLU A 15 -10.67 9.37 4.75
C GLU A 15 -9.61 9.34 5.84
N SER A 16 -8.52 8.60 5.64
CA SER A 16 -7.47 8.43 6.63
C SER A 16 -6.43 9.54 6.52
N ILE A 17 -6.07 10.14 7.63
CA ILE A 17 -5.07 11.21 7.74
C ILE A 17 -3.98 10.79 8.72
N SER A 18 -2.73 10.86 8.25
CA SER A 18 -1.56 10.63 9.10
C SER A 18 -1.43 11.75 10.16
N LYS A 19 -0.95 11.41 11.36
CA LYS A 19 -0.63 12.39 12.40
C LYS A 19 0.33 13.49 11.93
N TYR A 20 1.18 13.20 10.95
CA TYR A 20 2.12 14.17 10.37
C TYR A 20 1.46 15.15 9.40
N GLN A 21 0.25 14.87 8.93
CA GLN A 21 -0.53 15.74 8.05
C GLN A 21 -1.50 16.63 8.84
N ALA A 22 -1.86 16.22 10.05
CA ALA A 22 -2.77 16.99 10.90
C ALA A 22 -2.20 18.39 11.20
N GLY A 23 -3.03 19.42 11.02
CA GLY A 23 -2.65 20.81 11.24
C GLY A 23 -1.79 21.46 10.14
N LYS A 24 -1.54 20.79 9.01
CA LYS A 24 -0.83 21.35 7.86
C LYS A 24 -1.80 21.85 6.80
N ILE A 25 -1.41 22.93 6.12
CA ILE A 25 -2.14 23.44 4.96
C ILE A 25 -1.87 22.49 3.78
N GLU A 26 -2.94 22.04 3.12
CA GLU A 26 -2.89 21.19 1.94
C GLU A 26 -3.45 21.96 0.73
N THR A 27 -2.91 21.67 -0.46
CA THR A 27 -3.43 22.23 -1.70
C THR A 27 -4.62 21.41 -2.17
N VAL A 28 -5.69 22.08 -2.57
CA VAL A 28 -6.88 21.45 -3.13
C VAL A 28 -6.98 21.77 -4.61
N LEU A 29 -7.14 20.73 -5.42
CA LEU A 29 -7.47 20.83 -6.83
C LEU A 29 -8.89 20.30 -7.02
N ILE A 30 -9.60 20.86 -8.00
CA ILE A 30 -10.94 20.43 -8.35
C ILE A 30 -10.91 19.87 -9.77
N GLY A 31 -11.67 18.81 -10.01
CA GLY A 31 -11.75 18.18 -11.31
C GLY A 31 -12.96 17.27 -11.44
N THR A 32 -13.07 16.62 -12.59
CA THR A 32 -14.14 15.70 -12.93
C THR A 32 -13.56 14.34 -13.28
N ILE A 33 -14.12 13.27 -12.74
CA ILE A 33 -13.71 11.90 -13.06
C ILE A 33 -14.12 11.58 -14.49
N LEU A 34 -13.14 11.24 -15.32
CA LEU A 34 -13.38 10.78 -16.71
C LEU A 34 -13.53 9.26 -16.77
N GLN A 35 -12.71 8.55 -16.01
CA GLN A 35 -12.67 7.09 -15.99
C GLN A 35 -12.32 6.61 -14.60
N LEU A 36 -12.86 5.46 -14.21
CA LEU A 36 -12.49 4.76 -13.00
C LEU A 36 -12.25 3.27 -13.32
N GLU A 37 -11.24 2.69 -12.67
CA GLU A 37 -10.90 1.28 -12.83
C GLU A 37 -10.55 0.68 -11.48
N TYR A 38 -11.07 -0.52 -11.20
CA TYR A 38 -10.71 -1.24 -9.98
C TYR A 38 -9.40 -1.98 -10.19
N VAL A 39 -8.45 -1.76 -9.30
CA VAL A 39 -7.12 -2.35 -9.32
C VAL A 39 -6.78 -2.95 -7.94
N ILE A 40 -5.71 -3.73 -7.91
CA ILE A 40 -5.20 -4.30 -6.66
C ILE A 40 -3.86 -3.64 -6.36
N ILE A 41 -3.72 -3.09 -5.16
CA ILE A 41 -2.42 -2.70 -4.63
C ILE A 41 -1.79 -3.96 -4.05
N GLU A 42 -0.67 -4.38 -4.64
CA GLU A 42 0.09 -5.53 -4.15
C GLU A 42 0.60 -5.29 -2.74
N GLY A 43 0.63 -6.34 -1.94
CA GLY A 43 1.19 -6.33 -0.59
C GLY A 43 2.71 -6.18 -0.59
N ASP A 44 3.25 -5.95 0.59
CA ASP A 44 4.69 -5.76 0.78
C ASP A 44 5.43 -7.10 0.68
N ARG A 45 6.09 -7.31 -0.46
CA ARG A 45 6.91 -8.50 -0.75
C ARG A 45 8.16 -8.53 0.12
N ASP A 46 8.75 -7.39 0.43
CA ASP A 46 10.01 -7.30 1.17
C ASP A 46 9.81 -7.71 2.64
N LEU A 47 8.67 -7.31 3.22
CA LEU A 47 8.31 -7.74 4.57
C LEU A 47 8.08 -9.26 4.65
N GLY A 48 7.37 -9.82 3.68
CA GLY A 48 7.15 -11.26 3.59
C GLY A 48 8.45 -12.02 3.35
N ALA A 49 9.32 -11.51 2.47
CA ALA A 49 10.62 -12.11 2.19
C ALA A 49 11.54 -12.12 3.41
N SER A 50 11.62 -11.03 4.17
CA SER A 50 12.46 -10.93 5.37
C SER A 50 11.98 -11.86 6.48
N ALA A 51 10.67 -11.94 6.70
CA ALA A 51 10.09 -12.86 7.67
C ALA A 51 10.32 -14.33 7.27
N GLY A 52 10.11 -14.65 5.99
CA GLY A 52 10.35 -15.99 5.46
C GLY A 52 11.83 -16.39 5.51
N ALA A 53 12.75 -15.47 5.25
CA ALA A 53 14.19 -15.71 5.36
C ALA A 53 14.60 -16.04 6.79
N ALA A 54 14.06 -15.32 7.78
CA ALA A 54 14.36 -15.57 9.19
C ALA A 54 13.89 -16.97 9.64
N VAL A 55 12.66 -17.34 9.30
CA VAL A 55 12.11 -18.67 9.61
C VAL A 55 12.88 -19.76 8.86
N GLY A 56 13.17 -19.55 7.57
CA GLY A 56 13.92 -20.53 6.77
C GLY A 56 15.35 -20.74 7.26
N ALA A 57 16.03 -19.68 7.72
CA ALA A 57 17.36 -19.77 8.29
C ALA A 57 17.36 -20.59 9.61
N ASP A 58 16.37 -20.34 10.47
CA ASP A 58 16.23 -21.04 11.75
C ASP A 58 16.00 -22.54 11.54
N LEU A 59 15.03 -22.89 10.70
CA LEU A 59 14.74 -24.28 10.36
C LEU A 59 15.90 -24.99 9.64
N GLY A 60 16.65 -24.28 8.81
CA GLY A 60 17.81 -24.83 8.11
C GLY A 60 19.01 -25.03 9.04
N SER A 61 19.19 -24.18 10.05
CA SER A 61 20.32 -24.25 10.99
C SER A 61 20.26 -25.45 11.96
N ASP A 62 19.11 -26.07 12.12
CA ASP A 62 18.94 -27.31 12.93
C ASP A 62 19.58 -28.55 12.29
N ASN A 63 20.23 -28.40 11.14
CA ASN A 63 20.92 -29.51 10.49
C ASN A 63 22.30 -29.77 11.12
N ASP A 64 22.45 -30.88 11.81
CA ASP A 64 23.66 -31.27 12.53
C ASP A 64 24.92 -31.42 11.65
N LYS A 65 24.76 -31.65 10.37
CA LYS A 65 25.88 -31.94 9.43
C LYS A 65 26.48 -30.69 8.78
N ALA A 66 25.65 -29.67 8.52
CA ALA A 66 26.09 -28.43 7.87
C ALA A 66 25.15 -27.27 8.23
N PRO A 67 25.12 -26.83 9.50
CA PRO A 67 24.11 -25.89 9.97
C PRO A 67 24.16 -24.53 9.24
N VAL A 68 25.36 -24.03 8.94
CA VAL A 68 25.53 -22.72 8.28
C VAL A 68 25.05 -22.78 6.82
N ALA A 69 25.47 -23.81 6.07
CA ALA A 69 25.07 -23.95 4.66
C ALA A 69 23.56 -24.22 4.53
N ALA A 70 23.02 -25.09 5.40
CA ALA A 70 21.59 -25.40 5.40
C ALA A 70 20.75 -24.18 5.85
N GLY A 71 21.23 -23.37 6.78
CA GLY A 71 20.61 -22.14 7.19
C GLY A 71 20.53 -21.10 6.05
N VAL A 72 21.60 -20.94 5.27
CA VAL A 72 21.61 -20.04 4.10
C VAL A 72 20.62 -20.51 3.02
N ILE A 73 20.61 -21.81 2.70
CA ILE A 73 19.68 -22.37 1.71
C ILE A 73 18.24 -22.22 2.22
N GLY A 74 17.99 -22.50 3.51
CA GLY A 74 16.69 -22.32 4.13
C GLY A 74 16.20 -20.88 4.07
N ALA A 75 17.08 -19.91 4.33
CA ALA A 75 16.78 -18.48 4.22
C ALA A 75 16.39 -18.07 2.80
N LEU A 76 17.10 -18.56 1.78
CA LEU A 76 16.80 -18.26 0.37
C LEU A 76 15.43 -18.81 -0.06
N ILE A 77 15.14 -20.06 0.30
CA ILE A 77 13.84 -20.66 0.01
C ILE A 77 12.73 -19.96 0.79
N GLY A 78 12.95 -19.72 2.09
CA GLY A 78 12.00 -19.07 2.96
C GLY A 78 11.68 -17.64 2.51
N SER A 79 12.67 -16.88 2.04
CA SER A 79 12.45 -15.52 1.53
C SER A 79 11.59 -15.50 0.27
N ALA A 80 11.82 -16.44 -0.67
CA ALA A 80 11.03 -16.53 -1.89
C ALA A 80 9.56 -16.87 -1.62
N VAL A 81 9.32 -17.86 -0.75
CA VAL A 81 7.96 -18.26 -0.35
C VAL A 81 7.28 -17.14 0.46
N GLY A 82 8.04 -16.53 1.39
CA GLY A 82 7.55 -15.45 2.22
C GLY A 82 7.18 -14.20 1.41
N ALA A 83 7.95 -13.85 0.38
CA ALA A 83 7.62 -12.74 -0.52
C ALA A 83 6.30 -12.97 -1.25
N GLU A 84 6.07 -14.18 -1.76
CA GLU A 84 4.82 -14.52 -2.46
C GLU A 84 3.61 -14.46 -1.51
N ILE A 85 3.75 -15.02 -0.31
CA ILE A 85 2.70 -14.94 0.72
C ILE A 85 2.46 -13.50 1.15
N GLY A 86 3.51 -12.72 1.42
CA GLY A 86 3.41 -11.32 1.83
C GLY A 86 2.70 -10.45 0.78
N SER A 87 2.99 -10.69 -0.50
CA SER A 87 2.31 -10.03 -1.61
C SER A 87 0.80 -10.26 -1.60
N LYS A 88 0.35 -11.50 -1.36
CA LYS A 88 -1.06 -11.88 -1.39
C LYS A 88 -1.82 -11.52 -0.12
N VAL A 89 -1.22 -11.70 1.04
CA VAL A 89 -1.87 -11.47 2.34
C VAL A 89 -2.18 -9.99 2.58
N ASN A 90 -1.33 -9.10 2.07
CA ASN A 90 -1.48 -7.65 2.25
C ASN A 90 -2.04 -6.93 1.01
N GLU A 91 -2.63 -7.67 0.06
CA GLU A 91 -3.32 -7.06 -1.07
C GLU A 91 -4.48 -6.18 -0.61
N LYS A 92 -4.59 -5.00 -1.24
CA LYS A 92 -5.66 -4.06 -0.97
C LYS A 92 -6.42 -3.75 -2.25
N ARG A 93 -7.74 -3.77 -2.16
CA ARG A 93 -8.58 -3.29 -3.26
C ARG A 93 -8.46 -1.78 -3.38
N ALA A 94 -8.16 -1.32 -4.58
CA ALA A 94 -7.99 0.08 -4.89
C ALA A 94 -8.79 0.48 -6.13
N ILE A 95 -8.87 1.76 -6.34
CA ILE A 95 -9.50 2.36 -7.51
C ILE A 95 -8.52 3.35 -8.14
N GLU A 96 -8.31 3.21 -9.44
CA GLU A 96 -7.61 4.19 -10.25
C GLU A 96 -8.63 5.16 -10.84
N LEU A 97 -8.40 6.45 -10.60
CA LEU A 97 -9.25 7.53 -11.04
C LEU A 97 -8.48 8.40 -12.04
N THR A 98 -8.96 8.47 -13.29
CA THR A 98 -8.49 9.45 -14.27
C THR A 98 -9.37 10.68 -14.17
N ILE A 99 -8.77 11.83 -13.88
CA ILE A 99 -9.47 13.08 -13.56
C ILE A 99 -8.97 14.19 -14.48
N GLU A 100 -9.90 14.91 -15.08
CA GLU A 100 -9.66 16.19 -15.72
C GLU A 100 -9.81 17.30 -14.69
N LEU A 101 -8.75 18.05 -14.45
CA LEU A 101 -8.76 19.19 -13.54
C LEU A 101 -9.42 20.40 -14.23
N ASP A 102 -10.00 21.30 -13.44
CA ASP A 102 -10.64 22.53 -13.95
C ASP A 102 -9.67 23.45 -14.72
N ASN A 103 -8.35 23.23 -14.60
CA ASN A 103 -7.31 23.93 -15.38
C ASN A 103 -6.96 23.23 -16.71
N GLY A 104 -7.70 22.16 -17.09
CA GLY A 104 -7.50 21.40 -18.32
C GLY A 104 -6.39 20.36 -18.28
N LYS A 105 -5.73 20.14 -17.13
CA LYS A 105 -4.74 19.07 -16.96
C LYS A 105 -5.40 17.76 -16.58
N PHE A 106 -4.80 16.66 -17.03
CA PHE A 106 -5.21 15.31 -16.66
C PHE A 106 -4.29 14.73 -15.61
N ILE A 107 -4.86 14.04 -14.64
CA ILE A 107 -4.11 13.30 -13.62
C ILE A 107 -4.72 11.91 -13.49
N SER A 108 -3.90 10.94 -13.09
CA SER A 108 -4.35 9.64 -12.61
C SER A 108 -3.89 9.45 -11.16
N ILE A 109 -4.76 8.90 -10.34
CA ILE A 109 -4.46 8.60 -8.94
C ILE A 109 -5.07 7.27 -8.56
N VAL A 110 -4.25 6.45 -7.87
CA VAL A 110 -4.70 5.19 -7.28
C VAL A 110 -4.86 5.39 -5.78
N GLN A 111 -6.01 5.01 -5.26
CA GLN A 111 -6.28 5.03 -3.81
C GLN A 111 -7.05 3.79 -3.38
N GLU A 112 -6.93 3.43 -2.12
CA GLU A 112 -7.67 2.31 -1.55
C GLU A 112 -9.18 2.58 -1.60
N VAL A 113 -9.97 1.54 -1.89
CA VAL A 113 -11.43 1.64 -1.90
C VAL A 113 -11.92 1.98 -0.50
N SER A 114 -12.76 3.00 -0.41
CA SER A 114 -13.37 3.46 0.83
C SER A 114 -14.83 3.02 0.90
N GLU A 115 -15.28 2.60 2.07
CA GLU A 115 -16.70 2.38 2.34
C GLU A 115 -17.49 3.68 2.50
N LYS A 116 -16.76 4.77 2.78
CA LYS A 116 -17.35 6.10 3.01
C LYS A 116 -17.68 6.84 1.70
N TYR A 117 -16.86 6.62 0.66
CA TYR A 117 -16.97 7.37 -0.59
C TYR A 117 -17.20 6.42 -1.77
N SER A 118 -18.22 6.72 -2.56
CA SER A 118 -18.46 6.08 -3.86
C SER A 118 -18.10 7.05 -4.97
N PHE A 119 -17.49 6.53 -6.03
CA PHE A 119 -17.07 7.31 -7.19
C PHE A 119 -17.77 6.81 -8.45
N PHE A 120 -18.04 7.72 -9.38
CA PHE A 120 -18.61 7.42 -10.70
C PHE A 120 -18.07 8.39 -11.75
N GLU A 121 -18.13 7.98 -13.01
CA GLU A 121 -17.71 8.81 -14.14
C GLU A 121 -18.60 10.06 -14.26
N GLY A 122 -17.98 11.20 -14.54
CA GLY A 122 -18.65 12.50 -14.58
C GLY A 122 -18.82 13.20 -13.22
N GLN A 123 -18.44 12.55 -12.13
CA GLN A 123 -18.53 13.11 -10.79
C GLN A 123 -17.48 14.19 -10.56
N LYS A 124 -17.93 15.32 -9.97
CA LYS A 124 -17.02 16.37 -9.51
C LYS A 124 -16.37 15.96 -8.19
N VAL A 125 -15.04 16.11 -8.15
CA VAL A 125 -14.22 15.70 -6.99
C VAL A 125 -13.21 16.78 -6.62
N LYS A 126 -12.77 16.72 -5.36
CA LYS A 126 -11.61 17.47 -4.87
C LYS A 126 -10.44 16.52 -4.65
N ILE A 127 -9.28 16.93 -5.11
CA ILE A 127 -8.01 16.26 -4.90
C ILE A 127 -7.25 17.05 -3.84
N VAL A 128 -7.06 16.46 -2.68
CA VAL A 128 -6.28 17.05 -1.60
C VAL A 128 -4.84 16.58 -1.75
N LYS A 129 -3.96 17.50 -2.10
CA LYS A 129 -2.54 17.23 -2.33
C LYS A 129 -1.71 17.64 -1.12
N SER A 130 -0.97 16.69 -0.59
CA SER A 130 0.04 16.95 0.44
C SER A 130 1.43 16.49 -0.03
N ASN A 131 2.47 16.81 0.72
CA ASN A 131 3.85 16.39 0.43
C ASN A 131 4.06 14.88 0.56
N TYR A 132 3.16 14.18 1.24
CA TYR A 132 3.28 12.75 1.52
C TYR A 132 2.40 11.89 0.60
N ARG A 133 1.19 12.36 0.32
CA ARG A 133 0.25 11.66 -0.54
C ARG A 133 -0.87 12.59 -1.00
N SER A 134 -1.54 12.19 -2.09
CA SER A 134 -2.76 12.84 -2.54
C SER A 134 -3.96 11.93 -2.29
N ARG A 135 -5.13 12.51 -2.08
CA ARG A 135 -6.39 11.77 -1.92
C ARG A 135 -7.51 12.46 -2.66
N VAL A 136 -8.41 11.67 -3.22
CA VAL A 136 -9.61 12.15 -3.92
C VAL A 136 -10.82 11.95 -3.02
N GLN A 137 -11.65 12.97 -2.95
CA GLN A 137 -12.92 12.94 -2.21
C GLN A 137 -14.01 13.57 -3.07
N PRO A 138 -15.28 13.14 -2.92
CA PRO A 138 -16.40 13.83 -3.56
C PRO A 138 -16.40 15.31 -3.22
N PHE A 139 -16.74 16.13 -4.22
CA PHE A 139 -16.92 17.58 -4.03
C PHE A 139 -18.42 17.87 -3.98
N ASN A 140 -18.93 18.09 -2.78
CA ASN A 140 -20.35 18.44 -2.51
C ASN A 140 -20.46 19.89 -2.22
#